data_98950cd42767500a99c1da48350281d0
#
_entry.id   98950cd42767500a99c1da48350281d0
#
_cell.length_a   1.000
_cell.length_b   1.000
_cell.length_c   1.000
_cell.angle_alpha   90.00
_cell.angle_beta   90.00
_cell.angle_gamma   90.00
#
_symmetry.space_group_name_H-M   'P 1'
#
loop_
_entity.id
_entity.type
_entity.pdbx_description
1 polymer ?
#
loop_
_entity_poly.entity_id
_entity_poly.type
_entity_poly.pdbx_seq_one_letter_code
_entity_poly.pdbx_strand_id
1 'polypeptide(L)' 'MKDMKEVGAFVARVRKSQGISQLELSLAADVGRRFVVELEAGKETLQSGKLLKVLSVLGIDLRLVEPKGV' A
#
# COMPACT_ATOMS: atom_id res chain seq x y z
N MET A 1 9.34 -7.63 -3.35
CA MET A 1 8.35 -8.02 -2.34
C MET A 1 7.68 -9.30 -2.76
N LYS A 2 7.62 -10.28 -1.86
CA LYS A 2 7.16 -11.62 -2.20
C LYS A 2 5.67 -11.83 -1.95
N ASP A 3 5.11 -11.16 -0.97
CA ASP A 3 3.73 -11.39 -0.56
C ASP A 3 3.10 -10.12 0.01
N MET A 4 1.81 -10.22 0.31
CA MET A 4 1.07 -9.07 0.82
C MET A 4 1.50 -8.65 2.23
N LYS A 5 2.09 -9.55 3.00
CA LYS A 5 2.62 -9.17 4.32
C LYS A 5 3.78 -8.20 4.18
N GLU A 6 4.66 -8.45 3.22
CA GLU A 6 5.77 -7.52 2.94
C GLU A 6 5.25 -6.19 2.41
N VAL A 7 4.27 -6.24 1.51
CA VAL A 7 3.67 -5.01 0.96
C VAL A 7 3.03 -4.20 2.08
N GLY A 8 2.25 -4.85 2.93
CA GLY A 8 1.58 -4.17 4.05
C GLY A 8 2.55 -3.57 5.04
N ALA A 9 3.61 -4.31 5.39
CA ALA A 9 4.64 -3.82 6.29
C ALA A 9 5.37 -2.61 5.69
N PHE A 10 5.65 -2.65 4.40
CA PHE A 10 6.29 -1.55 3.70
C PHE A 10 5.42 -0.29 3.72
N VAL A 11 4.13 -0.45 3.41
CA VAL A 11 3.17 0.66 3.45
C VAL A 11 3.12 1.28 4.84
N ALA A 12 3.02 0.45 5.88
CA ALA A 12 2.97 0.94 7.26
C ALA A 12 4.24 1.72 7.63
N ARG A 13 5.40 1.22 7.23
CA ARG A 13 6.67 1.87 7.51
C ARG A 13 6.75 3.24 6.85
N VAL A 14 6.38 3.32 5.55
CA VAL A 14 6.42 4.58 4.81
C VAL A 14 5.42 5.57 5.42
N ARG A 15 4.20 5.11 5.71
CA ARG A 15 3.18 5.95 6.34
C ARG A 15 3.68 6.55 7.65
N LYS A 16 4.24 5.71 8.51
CA LYS A 16 4.75 6.15 9.81
C LYS A 16 5.91 7.13 9.66
N SER A 17 6.77 6.90 8.69
CA SER A 17 7.89 7.80 8.42
C SER A 17 7.42 9.18 7.97
N GLN A 18 6.24 9.26 7.38
CA GLN A 18 5.63 10.54 6.98
C GLN A 18 4.79 11.16 8.09
N GLY A 19 4.67 10.49 9.23
CA GLY A 19 3.97 11.03 10.39
C GLY A 19 2.46 11.07 10.26
N ILE A 20 1.85 10.23 9.43
CA ILE A 20 0.41 10.22 9.24
C ILE A 20 -0.23 8.95 9.80
N SER A 21 -1.48 9.08 10.23
CA SER A 21 -2.25 7.96 10.77
C SER A 21 -2.89 7.13 9.66
N GLN A 22 -3.38 5.94 10.03
CA GLN A 22 -4.14 5.12 9.08
C GLN A 22 -5.39 5.87 8.59
N LEU A 23 -6.06 6.59 9.48
CA LEU A 23 -7.23 7.37 9.10
C LEU A 23 -6.86 8.47 8.11
N GLU A 24 -5.80 9.22 8.40
CA GLU A 24 -5.34 10.28 7.49
C GLU A 24 -5.00 9.73 6.12
N LEU A 25 -4.31 8.59 6.06
CA LEU A 25 -3.99 7.94 4.80
C LEU A 25 -5.26 7.54 4.06
N SER A 26 -6.23 6.97 4.75
CA SER A 26 -7.47 6.54 4.11
C SER A 26 -8.23 7.72 3.49
N LEU A 27 -8.28 8.85 4.20
CA LEU A 27 -8.93 10.05 3.69
C LEU A 27 -8.21 10.61 2.48
N ALA A 28 -6.90 10.67 2.52
CA ALA A 28 -6.09 11.20 1.41
C ALA A 28 -6.20 10.32 0.16
N ALA A 29 -6.28 9.01 0.33
CA ALA A 29 -6.36 8.07 -0.77
C ALA A 29 -7.79 7.79 -1.24
N ASP A 30 -8.78 8.37 -0.55
CA ASP A 30 -10.19 8.13 -0.84
C ASP A 30 -10.54 6.64 -0.80
N VAL A 31 -10.10 5.97 0.27
CA VAL A 31 -10.42 4.57 0.55
C VAL A 31 -10.94 4.48 1.98
N GLY A 32 -11.58 3.36 2.32
CA GLY A 32 -12.03 3.15 3.69
C GLY A 32 -10.86 2.93 4.63
N ARG A 33 -11.02 3.37 5.90
CA ARG A 33 -9.99 3.11 6.91
C ARG A 33 -9.72 1.63 7.07
N ARG A 34 -10.78 0.81 7.02
CA ARG A 34 -10.66 -0.64 7.10
C ARG A 34 -9.75 -1.21 6.01
N PHE A 35 -9.83 -0.62 4.80
CA PHE A 35 -8.95 -1.03 3.71
C PHE A 35 -7.49 -0.85 4.10
N VAL A 36 -7.15 0.31 4.67
CA VAL A 36 -5.77 0.59 5.10
C VAL A 36 -5.33 -0.37 6.19
N VAL A 37 -6.20 -0.62 7.18
CA VAL A 37 -5.91 -1.56 8.26
C VAL A 37 -5.61 -2.95 7.71
N GLU A 38 -6.46 -3.44 6.81
CA GLU A 38 -6.28 -4.77 6.20
C GLU A 38 -5.05 -4.84 5.30
N LEU A 39 -4.78 -3.77 4.55
CA LEU A 39 -3.59 -3.71 3.72
C LEU A 39 -2.33 -3.82 4.58
N GLU A 40 -2.24 -3.05 5.63
CA GLU A 40 -1.05 -3.05 6.50
C GLU A 40 -0.91 -4.35 7.28
N ALA A 41 -2.03 -5.06 7.50
CA ALA A 41 -2.01 -6.38 8.13
C ALA A 41 -1.61 -7.50 7.15
N GLY A 42 -1.50 -7.20 5.87
CA GLY A 42 -1.07 -8.18 4.87
C GLY A 42 -2.18 -9.04 4.30
N LYS A 43 -3.42 -8.53 4.29
CA LYS A 43 -4.53 -9.29 3.70
C LYS A 43 -4.24 -9.59 2.23
N GLU A 44 -4.41 -10.85 1.83
CA GLU A 44 -4.04 -11.30 0.49
C GLU A 44 -4.97 -10.81 -0.60
N THR A 45 -6.26 -10.69 -0.30
CA THR A 45 -7.27 -10.31 -1.31
C THR A 45 -7.70 -8.87 -1.10
N LEU A 46 -7.15 -7.95 -1.88
CA LEU A 46 -7.49 -6.54 -1.83
C LEU A 46 -7.79 -6.02 -3.23
N GLN A 47 -8.61 -4.99 -3.31
CA GLN A 47 -8.90 -4.34 -4.58
C GLN A 47 -7.66 -3.58 -5.05
N SER A 48 -7.15 -3.96 -6.22
CA SER A 48 -5.90 -3.41 -6.74
C SER A 48 -5.99 -1.91 -7.01
N GLY A 49 -7.12 -1.41 -7.48
CA GLY A 49 -7.29 0.01 -7.72
C GLY A 49 -7.13 0.84 -6.46
N LYS A 50 -7.68 0.37 -5.35
CA LYS A 50 -7.53 1.05 -4.05
C LYS A 50 -6.10 0.98 -3.55
N LEU A 51 -5.44 -0.16 -3.73
CA LEU A 51 -4.04 -0.31 -3.37
C LEU A 51 -3.17 0.71 -4.11
N LEU A 52 -3.39 0.86 -5.41
CA LEU A 52 -2.62 1.82 -6.21
C LEU A 52 -2.85 3.26 -5.75
N LYS A 53 -4.07 3.61 -5.32
CA LYS A 53 -4.34 4.93 -4.77
C LYS A 53 -3.54 5.18 -3.49
N VAL A 54 -3.48 4.19 -2.60
CA VAL A 54 -2.71 4.31 -1.36
C VAL A 54 -1.23 4.50 -1.64
N LEU A 55 -0.69 3.68 -2.54
CA LEU A 55 0.73 3.79 -2.92
C LEU A 55 1.03 5.17 -3.49
N SER A 56 0.16 5.67 -4.36
CA SER A 56 0.33 6.98 -4.98
C SER A 56 0.36 8.10 -3.94
N VAL A 57 -0.55 8.07 -2.97
CA VAL A 57 -0.61 9.09 -1.92
C VAL A 57 0.68 9.12 -1.10
N LEU A 58 1.24 7.95 -0.82
CA LEU A 58 2.48 7.85 -0.05
C LEU A 58 3.74 8.13 -0.88
N GLY A 59 3.59 8.30 -2.20
CA GLY A 59 4.74 8.49 -3.08
C GLY A 59 5.53 7.21 -3.32
N ILE A 60 4.90 6.05 -3.10
CA ILE A 60 5.53 4.76 -3.35
C ILE A 60 5.43 4.46 -4.84
N ASP A 61 6.58 4.23 -5.45
CA ASP A 61 6.66 3.90 -6.87
C ASP A 61 6.60 2.39 -7.05
N LEU A 62 5.62 1.92 -7.82
CA LEU A 62 5.49 0.51 -8.15
C LEU A 62 6.03 0.28 -9.56
N ARG A 63 7.09 -0.51 -9.68
CA ARG A 63 7.73 -0.80 -10.96
C ARG A 63 7.51 -2.23 -11.37
N LEU A 64 7.10 -2.40 -12.61
CA LEU A 64 6.97 -3.72 -13.23
C LEU A 64 8.13 -3.88 -14.19
N VAL A 65 8.96 -4.89 -13.93
CA VAL A 65 10.18 -5.12 -14.70
C VAL A 65 10.05 -6.43 -15.49
N GLU A 66 10.28 -6.36 -16.79
CA GLU A 66 10.24 -7.56 -17.61
C GLU A 66 11.42 -8.47 -17.28
N PRO A 67 11.19 -9.79 -17.25
CA PRO A 67 12.28 -10.74 -17.02
C PRO A 67 13.31 -10.68 -18.16
N LYS A 68 14.57 -10.79 -17.80
CA LYS A 68 15.64 -10.84 -18.80
C LYS A 68 15.55 -12.11 -19.60
N GLY A 69 15.83 -12.01 -20.91
CA GLY A 69 15.90 -13.16 -21.79
C GLY A 69 14.56 -13.67 -22.28
N VAL A 70 13.53 -12.90 -22.12
CA VAL A 70 12.18 -13.24 -22.59
C VAL A 70 11.91 -12.54 -23.91
#